data_67a38081c341266a1426da4bbc96aff6
#
_entry.id   67a38081c341266a1426da4bbc96aff6
#
_cell.length_a   1.000
_cell.length_b   1.000
_cell.length_c   1.000
_cell.angle_alpha   90.00
_cell.angle_beta   90.00
_cell.angle_gamma   90.00
#
_symmetry.space_group_name_H-M   'P 1'
#
loop_
_entity.id
_entity.type
_entity.pdbx_description
1 polymer ?
#
loop_
_entity_poly.entity_id
_entity_poly.type
_entity_poly.pdbx_seq_one_letter_code
_entity_poly.pdbx_strand_id
1 'polypeptide(L)'
;MILVFGKTGQVAMELQSIANVIALDRDQADLASPNECLDIIRSYNPSAVINAAAYTAVDKAEDEEILATKINGKAPALMAQACFELNIPFVHISTDYVFEGLGNRPWKNNDLTYPCNAYGRSKLLGEEGIRSSGATYCI
;
A
#
# COMPACT_ATOMS: atom_id res chain seq x y z
N MET A 1 -17.17 4.67 -8.42
CA MET A 1 -16.27 3.60 -8.92
C MET A 1 -15.07 3.54 -8.00
N ILE A 2 -14.73 2.34 -7.50
CA ILE A 2 -13.57 2.09 -6.62
C ILE A 2 -12.43 1.56 -7.48
N LEU A 3 -11.24 2.11 -7.33
CA LEU A 3 -10.03 1.68 -8.02
C LEU A 3 -9.18 0.82 -7.09
N VAL A 4 -8.76 -0.38 -7.55
CA VAL A 4 -7.97 -1.35 -6.77
C VAL A 4 -6.65 -1.60 -7.48
N PHE A 5 -5.53 -1.43 -6.76
CA PHE A 5 -4.21 -1.86 -7.23
C PHE A 5 -3.91 -3.27 -6.75
N GLY A 6 -3.45 -4.16 -7.65
CA GLY A 6 -3.08 -5.54 -7.33
C GLY A 6 -4.11 -6.60 -7.73
N LYS A 7 -4.64 -6.56 -8.94
CA LYS A 7 -5.72 -7.38 -9.51
C LYS A 7 -5.66 -8.89 -9.21
N THR A 8 -4.48 -9.48 -9.14
CA THR A 8 -4.27 -10.93 -9.01
C THR A 8 -3.99 -11.39 -7.57
N GLY A 9 -3.86 -10.46 -6.62
CA GLY A 9 -3.67 -10.78 -5.20
C GLY A 9 -4.96 -11.26 -4.54
N GLN A 10 -4.85 -12.03 -3.44
CA GLN A 10 -6.00 -12.62 -2.74
C GLN A 10 -7.08 -11.60 -2.40
N VAL A 11 -6.70 -10.50 -1.74
CA VAL A 11 -7.65 -9.44 -1.35
C VAL A 11 -8.32 -8.81 -2.57
N ALA A 12 -7.56 -8.50 -3.62
CA ALA A 12 -8.11 -7.90 -4.82
C ALA A 12 -9.04 -8.85 -5.59
N MET A 13 -8.75 -10.14 -5.60
CA MET A 13 -9.64 -11.16 -6.21
C MET A 13 -10.98 -11.23 -5.47
N GLU A 14 -10.95 -11.27 -4.13
CA GLU A 14 -12.18 -11.26 -3.33
C GLU A 14 -12.98 -9.95 -3.52
N LEU A 15 -12.32 -8.80 -3.55
CA LEU A 15 -12.98 -7.52 -3.81
C LEU A 15 -13.70 -7.51 -5.16
N GLN A 16 -13.10 -8.08 -6.21
CA GLN A 16 -13.74 -8.20 -7.53
C GLN A 16 -14.96 -9.11 -7.53
N SER A 17 -15.05 -10.08 -6.61
CA SER A 17 -16.18 -11.00 -6.50
C SER A 17 -17.38 -10.40 -5.77
N ILE A 18 -17.15 -9.46 -4.84
CA ILE A 18 -18.19 -8.94 -3.92
C ILE A 18 -18.58 -7.49 -4.21
N ALA A 19 -17.81 -6.77 -5.03
CA ALA A 19 -18.06 -5.36 -5.29
C ALA A 19 -17.74 -4.98 -6.74
N ASN A 20 -18.40 -3.95 -7.25
CA ASN A 20 -18.09 -3.38 -8.56
C ASN A 20 -16.87 -2.47 -8.46
N VAL A 21 -15.68 -3.04 -8.69
CA VAL A 21 -14.39 -2.36 -8.64
C VAL A 21 -13.67 -2.45 -9.99
N ILE A 22 -12.79 -1.49 -10.28
CA ILE A 22 -11.79 -1.60 -11.35
C ILE A 22 -10.47 -2.00 -10.72
N ALA A 23 -10.02 -3.23 -10.99
CA ALA A 23 -8.75 -3.74 -10.49
C ALA A 23 -7.67 -3.69 -11.56
N LEU A 24 -6.54 -3.07 -11.22
CA LEU A 24 -5.38 -2.92 -12.09
C LEU A 24 -4.31 -3.96 -11.74
N ASP A 25 -3.81 -4.65 -12.76
CA ASP A 25 -2.64 -5.52 -12.64
C ASP A 25 -1.33 -4.72 -12.78
N ARG A 26 -0.20 -5.44 -12.69
CA ARG A 26 1.12 -4.82 -12.75
C ARG A 26 1.41 -4.17 -14.11
N ASP A 27 0.91 -4.73 -15.20
CA ASP A 27 1.13 -4.17 -16.54
C ASP A 27 0.35 -2.87 -16.75
N GLN A 28 -0.75 -2.69 -16.02
CA GLN A 28 -1.59 -1.50 -16.05
C GLN A 28 -1.15 -0.44 -15.04
N ALA A 29 -0.55 -0.86 -13.91
CA ALA A 29 -0.13 0.02 -12.82
C ALA A 29 1.02 -0.60 -12.01
N ASP A 30 2.26 -0.39 -12.45
CA ASP A 30 3.43 -0.89 -11.75
C ASP A 30 3.80 0.05 -10.56
N LEU A 31 3.74 -0.49 -9.34
CA LEU A 31 4.13 0.24 -8.12
C LEU A 31 5.63 0.58 -8.10
N ALA A 32 6.44 -0.07 -8.95
CA ALA A 32 7.82 0.35 -9.18
C ALA A 32 7.94 1.70 -9.93
N SER A 33 6.83 2.23 -10.45
CA SER A 33 6.68 3.56 -11.05
C SER A 33 5.72 4.44 -10.23
N PRO A 34 6.10 4.92 -9.02
CA PRO A 34 5.17 5.58 -8.10
C PRO A 34 4.45 6.82 -8.67
N ASN A 35 5.13 7.60 -9.53
CA ASN A 35 4.52 8.76 -10.18
C ASN A 35 3.42 8.35 -11.18
N GLU A 36 3.61 7.24 -11.90
CA GLU A 36 2.59 6.71 -12.80
C GLU A 36 1.35 6.26 -12.03
N CYS A 37 1.53 5.65 -10.86
CA CYS A 37 0.40 5.28 -9.99
C CYS A 37 -0.43 6.51 -9.56
N LEU A 38 0.24 7.61 -9.20
CA LEU A 38 -0.41 8.88 -8.86
C LEU A 38 -1.19 9.43 -10.07
N ASP A 39 -0.60 9.44 -11.26
CA ASP A 39 -1.24 9.94 -12.49
C ASP A 39 -2.41 9.04 -12.92
N ILE A 40 -2.32 7.73 -12.73
CA ILE A 40 -3.41 6.78 -12.96
C ILE A 40 -4.61 7.14 -12.06
N ILE A 41 -4.40 7.36 -10.76
CA ILE A 41 -5.49 7.73 -9.84
C ILE A 41 -6.16 9.03 -10.31
N ARG A 42 -5.38 10.03 -10.69
CA ARG A 42 -5.91 11.31 -11.21
C ARG A 42 -6.74 11.10 -12.49
N SER A 43 -6.25 10.25 -13.41
CA SER A 43 -6.92 10.00 -14.69
C SER A 43 -8.25 9.24 -14.55
N TYR A 44 -8.29 8.25 -13.64
CA TYR A 44 -9.52 7.50 -13.35
C TYR A 44 -10.54 8.30 -12.56
N ASN A 45 -10.09 9.27 -11.77
CA ASN A 45 -10.93 10.09 -10.88
C ASN A 45 -11.93 9.22 -10.08
N PRO A 46 -11.45 8.22 -9.31
CA PRO A 46 -12.34 7.28 -8.64
C PRO A 46 -13.01 7.90 -7.40
N SER A 47 -14.00 7.22 -6.84
CA SER A 47 -14.62 7.60 -5.56
C SER A 47 -13.85 7.09 -4.33
N ALA A 48 -12.96 6.13 -4.51
CA ALA A 48 -12.06 5.59 -3.49
C ALA A 48 -10.93 4.79 -4.14
N VAL A 49 -9.81 4.64 -3.45
CA VAL A 49 -8.68 3.80 -3.88
C VAL A 49 -8.36 2.78 -2.82
N ILE A 50 -8.14 1.52 -3.24
CA ILE A 50 -7.64 0.43 -2.39
C ILE A 50 -6.30 -0.05 -2.96
N ASN A 51 -5.24 0.06 -2.17
CA ASN A 51 -3.95 -0.55 -2.51
C ASN A 51 -3.82 -1.93 -1.86
N ALA A 52 -4.08 -2.99 -2.62
CA ALA A 52 -3.90 -4.38 -2.26
C ALA A 52 -2.63 -5.00 -2.88
N ALA A 53 -1.78 -4.19 -3.52
CA ALA A 53 -0.51 -4.61 -4.10
C ALA A 53 0.65 -4.31 -3.17
N ALA A 54 1.65 -5.18 -3.17
CA ALA A 54 2.88 -5.00 -2.42
C ALA A 54 4.03 -5.86 -2.99
N TYR A 55 5.26 -5.49 -2.65
CA TYR A 55 6.42 -6.38 -2.70
C TYR A 55 6.37 -7.27 -1.46
N THR A 56 6.18 -8.57 -1.62
CA THR A 56 5.90 -9.51 -0.50
C THR A 56 6.97 -10.56 -0.28
N ALA A 57 8.03 -10.59 -1.09
CA ALA A 57 9.14 -11.53 -0.94
C ALA A 57 10.06 -11.07 0.20
N VAL A 58 9.72 -11.42 1.46
CA VAL A 58 10.35 -10.91 2.68
C VAL A 58 11.86 -11.12 2.68
N ASP A 59 12.33 -12.35 2.42
CA ASP A 59 13.77 -12.67 2.44
C ASP A 59 14.52 -11.97 1.31
N LYS A 60 13.92 -11.92 0.11
CA LYS A 60 14.52 -11.26 -1.05
C LYS A 60 14.57 -9.74 -0.89
N ALA A 61 13.71 -9.16 -0.06
CA ALA A 61 13.74 -7.74 0.24
C ALA A 61 15.05 -7.28 0.89
N GLU A 62 15.78 -8.18 1.57
CA GLU A 62 17.10 -7.86 2.13
C GLU A 62 18.13 -7.52 1.03
N ASP A 63 18.04 -8.18 -0.12
CA ASP A 63 18.90 -7.92 -1.28
C ASP A 63 18.32 -6.84 -2.21
N GLU A 64 17.02 -6.61 -2.17
CA GLU A 64 16.28 -5.70 -3.05
C GLU A 64 15.58 -4.57 -2.26
N GLU A 65 16.17 -4.10 -1.16
CA GLU A 65 15.52 -3.11 -0.26
C GLU A 65 15.12 -1.81 -0.98
N ILE A 66 15.91 -1.37 -1.97
CA ILE A 66 15.58 -0.19 -2.78
C ILE A 66 14.28 -0.40 -3.56
N LEU A 67 14.09 -1.57 -4.16
CA LEU A 67 12.87 -1.92 -4.89
C LEU A 67 11.68 -2.10 -3.94
N ALA A 68 11.88 -2.81 -2.83
CA ALA A 68 10.85 -2.98 -1.81
C ALA A 68 10.39 -1.63 -1.24
N THR A 69 11.32 -0.72 -0.94
CA THR A 69 11.03 0.64 -0.48
C THR A 69 10.25 1.45 -1.52
N LYS A 70 10.58 1.29 -2.79
CA LYS A 70 9.89 1.99 -3.89
C LYS A 70 8.43 1.54 -4.00
N ILE A 71 8.20 0.21 -3.97
CA ILE A 71 6.88 -0.41 -4.12
C ILE A 71 6.03 -0.25 -2.85
N ASN A 72 6.60 -0.53 -1.67
CA ASN A 72 5.86 -0.57 -0.41
C ASN A 72 5.82 0.76 0.32
N GLY A 73 6.77 1.67 0.04
CA GLY A 73 6.91 2.96 0.70
C GLY A 73 6.47 4.12 -0.17
N LYS A 74 7.21 4.38 -1.26
CA LYS A 74 6.99 5.56 -2.11
C LYS A 74 5.68 5.53 -2.87
N ALA A 75 5.31 4.37 -3.46
CA ALA A 75 4.07 4.27 -4.22
C ALA A 75 2.83 4.52 -3.36
N PRO A 76 2.62 3.88 -2.19
CA PRO A 76 1.49 4.18 -1.33
C PRO A 76 1.43 5.64 -0.85
N ALA A 77 2.58 6.26 -0.57
CA ALA A 77 2.64 7.67 -0.19
C ALA A 77 2.11 8.59 -1.30
N LEU A 78 2.54 8.38 -2.56
CA LEU A 78 2.05 9.17 -3.70
C LEU A 78 0.60 8.84 -4.06
N MET A 79 0.15 7.59 -3.90
CA MET A 79 -1.27 7.23 -4.05
C MET A 79 -2.13 7.99 -3.02
N ALA A 80 -1.70 8.04 -1.76
CA ALA A 80 -2.40 8.78 -0.71
C ALA A 80 -2.41 10.29 -1.00
N GLN A 81 -1.33 10.84 -1.54
CA GLN A 81 -1.30 12.24 -2.00
C GLN A 81 -2.33 12.50 -3.10
N ALA A 82 -2.43 11.63 -4.11
CA ALA A 82 -3.45 11.77 -5.16
C ALA A 82 -4.88 11.70 -4.58
N CYS A 83 -5.11 10.81 -3.61
CA CYS A 83 -6.39 10.70 -2.92
C CYS A 83 -6.72 11.96 -2.11
N PHE A 84 -5.73 12.57 -1.45
CA PHE A 84 -5.89 13.85 -0.78
C PHE A 84 -6.30 14.97 -1.74
N GLU A 85 -5.61 15.09 -2.88
CA GLU A 85 -5.90 16.10 -3.91
C GLU A 85 -7.32 15.96 -4.48
N LEU A 86 -7.81 14.72 -4.64
CA LEU A 86 -9.15 14.40 -5.12
C LEU A 86 -10.21 14.39 -4.01
N ASN A 87 -9.81 14.56 -2.75
CA ASN A 87 -10.68 14.47 -1.57
C ASN A 87 -11.47 13.14 -1.49
N ILE A 88 -10.76 12.02 -1.74
CA ILE A 88 -11.32 10.66 -1.71
C ILE A 88 -10.61 9.77 -0.68
N PRO A 89 -11.27 8.74 -0.13
CA PRO A 89 -10.65 7.84 0.83
C PRO A 89 -9.64 6.90 0.18
N PHE A 90 -8.57 6.58 0.95
CA PHE A 90 -7.52 5.65 0.60
C PHE A 90 -7.46 4.49 1.60
N VAL A 91 -7.47 3.24 1.13
CA VAL A 91 -7.28 2.04 1.95
C VAL A 91 -5.97 1.36 1.55
N HIS A 92 -5.15 1.00 2.54
CA HIS A 92 -3.87 0.34 2.33
C HIS A 92 -3.71 -0.88 3.23
N ILE A 93 -3.21 -1.98 2.67
CA ILE A 93 -2.91 -3.20 3.42
C ILE A 93 -1.47 -3.14 3.94
N SER A 94 -1.29 -3.14 5.27
CA SER A 94 0.01 -3.21 5.90
C SER A 94 0.29 -4.59 6.50
N THR A 95 1.20 -4.69 7.46
CA THR A 95 1.73 -5.93 8.00
C THR A 95 2.15 -5.77 9.46
N ASP A 96 2.10 -6.84 10.25
CA ASP A 96 2.67 -6.90 11.60
C ASP A 96 4.21 -6.91 11.61
N TYR A 97 4.87 -7.10 10.47
CA TYR A 97 6.33 -6.94 10.32
C TYR A 97 6.84 -5.52 10.59
N VAL A 98 5.95 -4.53 10.76
CA VAL A 98 6.32 -3.19 11.23
C VAL A 98 6.69 -3.16 12.71
N PHE A 99 6.37 -4.22 13.47
CA PHE A 99 6.73 -4.38 14.88
C PHE A 99 7.99 -5.23 15.04
N GLU A 100 8.56 -5.22 16.27
CA GLU A 100 9.81 -5.93 16.56
C GLU A 100 9.70 -7.47 16.54
N GLY A 101 8.48 -8.03 16.60
CA GLY A 101 8.23 -9.46 16.57
C GLY A 101 8.59 -10.21 17.86
N LEU A 102 8.87 -9.50 18.94
CA LEU A 102 9.24 -10.08 20.24
C LEU A 102 8.04 -10.14 21.19
N GLY A 103 8.08 -11.09 22.12
CA GLY A 103 7.03 -11.26 23.12
C GLY A 103 5.97 -12.28 22.74
N ASN A 104 4.92 -12.38 23.57
CA ASN A 104 3.91 -13.44 23.51
C ASN A 104 2.47 -12.88 23.57
N ARG A 105 2.29 -11.58 23.46
CA ARG A 105 0.97 -10.93 23.36
C ARG A 105 0.65 -10.52 21.91
N PRO A 106 -0.62 -10.47 21.52
CA PRO A 106 -1.01 -9.88 20.23
C PRO A 106 -0.59 -8.42 20.12
N TRP A 107 -0.14 -8.01 18.92
CA TRP A 107 0.13 -6.63 18.61
C TRP A 107 -1.15 -5.81 18.49
N LYS A 108 -1.08 -4.54 18.85
CA LYS A 108 -2.14 -3.56 18.66
C LYS A 108 -1.70 -2.52 17.64
N ASN A 109 -2.66 -1.91 16.96
CA ASN A 109 -2.39 -0.91 15.92
C ASN A 109 -1.69 0.37 16.43
N ASN A 110 -1.68 0.60 17.74
CA ASN A 110 -1.01 1.74 18.39
C ASN A 110 0.26 1.35 19.17
N ASP A 111 0.73 0.10 19.04
CA ASP A 111 2.03 -0.30 19.59
C ASP A 111 3.17 0.41 18.84
N LEU A 112 4.31 0.58 19.53
CA LEU A 112 5.50 1.17 18.92
C LEU A 112 6.02 0.27 17.80
N THR A 113 6.33 0.85 16.66
CA THR A 113 6.90 0.17 15.51
C THR A 113 8.42 0.06 15.64
N TYR A 114 8.95 -1.11 15.31
CA TYR A 114 10.38 -1.38 15.25
C TYR A 114 10.67 -2.54 14.28
N PRO A 115 10.61 -2.29 12.96
CA PRO A 115 10.76 -3.35 11.96
C PRO A 115 12.18 -3.92 11.95
N CYS A 116 12.30 -5.26 12.02
CA CYS A 116 13.59 -5.96 12.10
C CYS A 116 14.17 -6.34 10.73
N ASN A 117 13.40 -6.20 9.65
CA ASN A 117 13.83 -6.59 8.30
C ASN A 117 13.48 -5.52 7.24
N ALA A 118 14.07 -5.65 6.05
CA ALA A 118 13.88 -4.71 4.94
C ALA A 118 12.42 -4.62 4.48
N TYR A 119 11.70 -5.75 4.46
CA TYR A 119 10.27 -5.77 4.15
C TYR A 119 9.46 -4.92 5.13
N GLY A 120 9.63 -5.16 6.43
CA GLY A 120 8.95 -4.39 7.48
C GLY A 120 9.29 -2.90 7.41
N ARG A 121 10.58 -2.55 7.21
CA ARG A 121 11.00 -1.15 7.03
C ARG A 121 10.32 -0.50 5.81
N SER A 122 10.26 -1.22 4.70
CA SER A 122 9.61 -0.72 3.47
C SER A 122 8.11 -0.47 3.66
N LYS A 123 7.41 -1.36 4.39
CA LYS A 123 5.98 -1.23 4.71
C LYS A 123 5.72 -0.09 5.68
N LEU A 124 6.53 0.04 6.73
CA LEU A 124 6.42 1.15 7.69
C LEU A 124 6.59 2.51 7.02
N LEU A 125 7.54 2.64 6.09
CA LEU A 125 7.72 3.87 5.32
C LEU A 125 6.46 4.25 4.52
N GLY A 126 5.73 3.25 4.00
CA GLY A 126 4.43 3.46 3.35
C GLY A 126 3.36 3.99 4.31
N GLU A 127 3.26 3.40 5.51
CA GLU A 127 2.35 3.89 6.55
C GLU A 127 2.64 5.35 6.94
N GLU A 128 3.92 5.68 7.14
CA GLU A 128 4.36 7.03 7.48
C GLU A 128 4.02 8.04 6.37
N GLY A 129 4.27 7.66 5.11
CA GLY A 129 3.92 8.47 3.95
C GLY A 129 2.42 8.72 3.82
N ILE A 130 1.60 7.68 4.06
CA ILE A 130 0.14 7.79 4.06
C ILE A 130 -0.33 8.73 5.19
N ARG A 131 0.15 8.53 6.42
CA ARG A 131 -0.20 9.39 7.55
C ARG A 131 0.15 10.86 7.33
N SER A 132 1.26 11.12 6.63
CA SER A 132 1.75 12.48 6.33
C SER A 132 1.06 13.13 5.14
N SER A 133 0.31 12.39 4.32
CA SER A 133 -0.30 12.89 3.08
C SER A 133 -1.46 13.85 3.29
N GLY A 134 -2.11 13.80 4.46
CA GLY A 134 -3.36 14.53 4.72
C GLY A 134 -4.62 13.84 4.19
N ALA A 135 -4.51 12.70 3.49
CA ALA A 135 -5.66 11.95 2.99
C ALA A 135 -6.54 11.39 4.11
N THR A 136 -7.81 11.17 3.81
CA THR A 136 -8.66 10.28 4.63
C THR A 136 -8.25 8.84 4.33
N TYR A 137 -7.74 8.11 5.31
CA TYR A 137 -7.19 6.78 5.09
C TYR A 137 -7.64 5.73 6.11
N CYS A 138 -7.46 4.46 5.71
CA CYS A 138 -7.48 3.28 6.58
C CYS A 138 -6.25 2.42 6.25
N ILE A 139 -5.47 2.03 7.27
CA ILE A 139 -4.33 1.11 7.17
C ILE A 139 -4.64 -0.10 8.04
#